data_1070c40ad828ca7f792e3613fba832f6
#
_entry.id   1070c40ad828ca7f792e3613fba832f6
#
_cell.length_a   1.000
_cell.length_b   1.000
_cell.length_c   1.000
_cell.angle_alpha   90.00
_cell.angle_beta   90.00
_cell.angle_gamma   90.00
#
_symmetry.space_group_name_H-M   'P 1'
#
loop_
_entity.id
_entity.type
_entity.pdbx_description
1 polymer ?
#
loop_
_entity_poly.entity_id
_entity_poly.type
_entity_poly.pdbx_seq_one_letter_code
_entity_poly.pdbx_strand_id
1 'polypeptide(L)'
;MTDQEKAFEKLSKLKVGALFMEMGTGKTKVALDLIASKKEKVDYILWICPFSIKSEILVEKNKWHPELEIEVVGCESIGSSDRIYIDLLNKVENSKAFIVVDESLKIKNSAAKRTQRITSIGKKAKYKLILNGTPISKNILDLYAQMEFLSHKILKMNFLEFKNTFCVYETQGYQRGDVIRQTNIPYLISLIQPYVFDSKLELSARKNYHNKNFFLTSNEIAKYEKIKEKILDEMEDDDEIQYYRLISILQEFYSSTESANNKLKELLNEIDGQVLVFCKYLKNIPDNYDKIIGDISEKKRKEIIEKFKNKEIQILFVTYGCGAYGLNFQNCQNIIFRDQTWDYAQREQAENRIYRFGQDKDVHYYDMIAEIGLEKIIKKNQGKKIGLLNEVKKEITKRGLKDWLKDM
;
A
#
# COMPACT_ATOMS: atom_id res chain seq x y z
N MET A 1 20.27 16.82 -14.89
CA MET A 1 19.04 16.07 -15.25
C MET A 1 18.33 15.65 -13.99
N THR A 2 17.07 16.00 -13.86
CA THR A 2 16.20 15.54 -12.80
C THR A 2 15.87 14.04 -12.97
N ASP A 3 15.44 13.37 -11.94
CA ASP A 3 15.02 11.96 -12.06
C ASP A 3 13.84 11.79 -13.01
N GLN A 4 12.96 12.79 -13.10
CA GLN A 4 11.86 12.80 -14.08
C GLN A 4 12.38 12.81 -15.52
N GLU A 5 13.39 13.65 -15.82
CA GLU A 5 14.01 13.69 -17.16
C GLU A 5 14.74 12.40 -17.49
N LYS A 6 15.48 11.81 -16.54
CA LYS A 6 16.16 10.50 -16.71
C LYS A 6 15.15 9.39 -16.97
N ALA A 7 14.03 9.36 -16.21
CA ALA A 7 12.96 8.40 -16.38
C ALA A 7 12.32 8.49 -17.77
N PHE A 8 12.02 9.72 -18.20
CA PHE A 8 11.48 9.98 -19.52
C PHE A 8 12.45 9.53 -20.63
N GLU A 9 13.72 9.93 -20.56
CA GLU A 9 14.73 9.54 -21.56
C GLU A 9 14.86 8.03 -21.68
N LYS A 10 14.92 7.31 -20.56
CA LYS A 10 15.03 5.84 -20.52
C LYS A 10 13.84 5.15 -21.15
N LEU A 11 12.61 5.57 -20.78
CA LEU A 11 11.39 4.84 -21.14
C LEU A 11 10.73 5.34 -22.43
N SER A 12 11.04 6.55 -22.89
CA SER A 12 10.43 7.12 -24.11
C SER A 12 10.68 6.31 -25.38
N LYS A 13 11.77 5.54 -25.44
CA LYS A 13 12.11 4.69 -26.60
C LYS A 13 11.43 3.31 -26.53
N LEU A 14 10.85 2.93 -25.39
CA LEU A 14 10.28 1.62 -25.18
C LEU A 14 8.77 1.58 -25.45
N LYS A 15 8.26 0.37 -25.69
CA LYS A 15 6.81 0.10 -25.78
C LYS A 15 6.21 -0.26 -24.43
N VAL A 16 7.03 -0.74 -23.49
CA VAL A 16 6.62 -1.14 -22.16
C VAL A 16 7.62 -0.61 -21.14
N GLY A 17 7.13 -0.21 -19.96
CA GLY A 17 8.00 0.32 -18.91
C GLY A 17 7.37 0.31 -17.54
N ALA A 18 8.20 0.43 -16.51
CA ALA A 18 7.80 0.56 -15.12
C ALA A 18 8.46 1.79 -14.48
N LEU A 19 7.66 2.61 -13.83
CA LEU A 19 8.11 3.71 -12.99
C LEU A 19 7.95 3.28 -11.52
N PHE A 20 9.02 2.74 -10.94
CA PHE A 20 9.09 2.40 -9.53
C PHE A 20 9.70 3.56 -8.76
N MET A 21 8.99 4.66 -8.77
CA MET A 21 9.39 5.92 -8.17
C MET A 21 8.60 6.15 -6.89
N GLU A 22 9.26 6.51 -5.81
CA GLU A 22 8.60 6.79 -4.53
C GLU A 22 7.50 7.87 -4.67
N MET A 23 6.59 7.91 -3.70
CA MET A 23 5.53 8.92 -3.72
C MET A 23 6.13 10.32 -3.65
N GLY A 24 5.54 11.25 -4.43
CA GLY A 24 6.02 12.63 -4.47
C GLY A 24 7.18 12.91 -5.43
N THR A 25 7.77 11.90 -6.09
CA THR A 25 8.84 12.10 -7.08
C THR A 25 8.35 12.54 -8.47
N GLY A 26 7.02 12.63 -8.65
CA GLY A 26 6.42 13.07 -9.91
C GLY A 26 6.18 11.99 -10.95
N LYS A 27 6.04 10.71 -10.54
CA LYS A 27 5.78 9.58 -11.46
C LYS A 27 4.57 9.79 -12.37
N THR A 28 3.48 10.41 -11.87
CA THR A 28 2.27 10.72 -12.66
C THR A 28 2.60 11.68 -13.79
N LYS A 29 3.39 12.73 -13.53
CA LYS A 29 3.85 13.68 -14.56
C LYS A 29 4.68 12.96 -15.62
N VAL A 30 5.68 12.15 -15.22
CA VAL A 30 6.50 11.38 -16.16
C VAL A 30 5.66 10.45 -17.02
N ALA A 31 4.65 9.79 -16.44
CA ALA A 31 3.74 8.94 -17.18
C ALA A 31 2.92 9.72 -18.23
N LEU A 32 2.43 10.90 -17.87
CA LEU A 32 1.71 11.80 -18.78
C LEU A 32 2.63 12.30 -19.91
N ASP A 33 3.87 12.69 -19.60
CA ASP A 33 4.89 13.08 -20.59
C ASP A 33 5.19 11.92 -21.57
N LEU A 34 5.31 10.69 -21.06
CA LEU A 34 5.51 9.49 -21.90
C LEU A 34 4.31 9.24 -22.82
N ILE A 35 3.08 9.41 -22.33
CA ILE A 35 1.86 9.31 -23.16
C ILE A 35 1.86 10.38 -24.24
N ALA A 36 2.09 11.64 -23.86
CA ALA A 36 2.14 12.77 -24.79
C ALA A 36 3.17 12.55 -25.89
N SER A 37 4.34 11.98 -25.58
CA SER A 37 5.38 11.64 -26.56
C SER A 37 4.96 10.59 -27.59
N LYS A 38 3.84 9.89 -27.36
CA LYS A 38 3.27 8.86 -28.24
C LYS A 38 1.94 9.26 -28.85
N LYS A 39 1.44 10.48 -28.59
CA LYS A 39 0.11 10.96 -29.01
C LYS A 39 -0.21 10.63 -30.48
N GLU A 40 0.73 10.87 -31.39
CA GLU A 40 0.56 10.58 -32.83
C GLU A 40 0.50 9.08 -33.18
N LYS A 41 0.83 8.21 -32.23
CA LYS A 41 0.93 6.76 -32.44
C LYS A 41 -0.15 5.96 -31.75
N VAL A 42 -1.01 6.63 -30.97
CA VAL A 42 -2.08 6.03 -30.17
C VAL A 42 -3.37 6.82 -30.38
N ASP A 43 -4.48 6.12 -30.37
CA ASP A 43 -5.84 6.68 -30.54
C ASP A 43 -6.74 6.39 -29.33
N TYR A 44 -6.25 5.61 -28.35
CA TYR A 44 -6.96 5.34 -27.11
C TYR A 44 -5.99 5.26 -25.93
N ILE A 45 -6.30 5.98 -24.85
CA ILE A 45 -5.50 6.01 -23.63
C ILE A 45 -6.36 5.56 -22.47
N LEU A 46 -5.95 4.45 -21.83
CA LEU A 46 -6.62 3.89 -20.65
C LEU A 46 -5.71 4.00 -19.43
N TRP A 47 -6.19 4.69 -18.38
CA TRP A 47 -5.52 4.77 -17.10
C TRP A 47 -6.28 3.95 -16.05
N ILE A 48 -5.70 2.86 -15.59
CA ILE A 48 -6.25 1.97 -14.59
C ILE A 48 -5.60 2.30 -13.25
N CYS A 49 -6.39 2.64 -12.24
CA CYS A 49 -5.91 3.02 -10.93
C CYS A 49 -6.88 2.57 -9.83
N PRO A 50 -6.52 2.63 -8.53
CA PRO A 50 -7.50 2.52 -7.45
C PRO A 50 -8.62 3.53 -7.61
N PHE A 51 -9.86 3.13 -7.31
CA PHE A 51 -11.03 3.99 -7.49
C PHE A 51 -10.89 5.35 -6.78
N SER A 52 -10.24 5.35 -5.61
CA SER A 52 -10.06 6.53 -4.75
C SER A 52 -9.20 7.65 -5.36
N ILE A 53 -8.33 7.35 -6.35
CA ILE A 53 -7.41 8.35 -6.94
C ILE A 53 -7.82 8.81 -8.35
N LYS A 54 -8.95 8.34 -8.87
CA LYS A 54 -9.41 8.70 -10.22
C LYS A 54 -9.48 10.21 -10.45
N SER A 55 -10.08 10.92 -9.52
CA SER A 55 -10.22 12.38 -9.61
C SER A 55 -8.88 13.11 -9.58
N GLU A 56 -7.89 12.60 -8.84
CA GLU A 56 -6.56 13.19 -8.79
C GLU A 56 -5.82 13.03 -10.12
N ILE A 57 -5.94 11.85 -10.73
CA ILE A 57 -5.35 11.63 -12.07
C ILE A 57 -5.91 12.61 -13.09
N LEU A 58 -7.21 12.89 -13.05
CA LEU A 58 -7.83 13.87 -13.95
C LEU A 58 -7.35 15.31 -13.67
N VAL A 59 -7.15 15.65 -12.40
CA VAL A 59 -6.59 16.97 -12.01
C VAL A 59 -5.13 17.09 -12.50
N GLU A 60 -4.30 16.10 -12.25
CA GLU A 60 -2.90 16.09 -12.72
C GLU A 60 -2.81 16.10 -14.25
N LYS A 61 -3.68 15.34 -14.94
CA LYS A 61 -3.78 15.35 -16.39
C LYS A 61 -4.11 16.75 -16.91
N ASN A 62 -5.11 17.40 -16.36
CA ASN A 62 -5.50 18.75 -16.79
C ASN A 62 -4.43 19.81 -16.49
N LYS A 63 -3.63 19.60 -15.44
CA LYS A 63 -2.52 20.49 -15.07
C LYS A 63 -1.34 20.39 -16.04
N TRP A 64 -0.98 19.19 -16.47
CA TRP A 64 0.25 18.95 -17.23
C TRP A 64 0.01 18.77 -18.73
N HIS A 65 -1.07 18.06 -19.10
CA HIS A 65 -1.42 17.69 -20.46
C HIS A 65 -2.93 17.77 -20.68
N PRO A 66 -3.54 18.99 -20.68
CA PRO A 66 -4.99 19.16 -20.87
C PRO A 66 -5.49 18.60 -22.21
N GLU A 67 -4.61 18.53 -23.21
CA GLU A 67 -4.90 18.06 -24.57
C GLU A 67 -5.04 16.53 -24.69
N LEU A 68 -4.68 15.76 -23.67
CA LEU A 68 -4.82 14.31 -23.69
C LEU A 68 -6.26 13.90 -23.33
N GLU A 69 -6.83 13.02 -24.11
CA GLU A 69 -8.08 12.34 -23.77
C GLU A 69 -7.76 11.00 -23.13
N ILE A 70 -8.04 10.87 -21.82
CA ILE A 70 -7.72 9.68 -21.03
C ILE A 70 -8.99 9.14 -20.39
N GLU A 71 -9.31 7.88 -20.66
CA GLU A 71 -10.33 7.16 -19.90
C GLU A 71 -9.71 6.63 -18.60
N VAL A 72 -10.22 7.08 -17.42
CA VAL A 72 -9.71 6.66 -16.10
C VAL A 72 -10.70 5.68 -15.48
N VAL A 73 -10.25 4.46 -15.20
CA VAL A 73 -11.09 3.36 -14.67
C VAL A 73 -10.50 2.78 -13.38
N GLY A 74 -11.40 2.49 -12.41
CA GLY A 74 -11.00 1.82 -11.17
C GLY A 74 -10.65 0.36 -11.40
N CYS A 75 -9.51 -0.09 -10.88
CA CYS A 75 -9.11 -1.50 -10.98
C CYS A 75 -10.09 -2.45 -10.27
N GLU A 76 -10.79 -1.96 -9.24
CA GLU A 76 -11.86 -2.67 -8.54
C GLU A 76 -13.06 -2.89 -9.46
N SER A 77 -13.44 -1.89 -10.24
CA SER A 77 -14.56 -1.95 -11.19
C SER A 77 -14.32 -2.98 -12.30
N ILE A 78 -13.07 -3.07 -12.79
CA ILE A 78 -12.70 -4.10 -13.79
C ILE A 78 -12.81 -5.50 -13.17
N GLY A 79 -12.43 -5.65 -11.90
CA GLY A 79 -12.52 -6.92 -11.17
C GLY A 79 -13.95 -7.40 -10.93
N SER A 80 -14.88 -6.48 -10.64
CA SER A 80 -16.25 -6.79 -10.22
C SER A 80 -17.27 -6.80 -11.37
N SER A 81 -17.10 -5.97 -12.41
CA SER A 81 -18.06 -5.80 -13.49
C SER A 81 -17.62 -6.46 -14.81
N ASP A 82 -18.39 -7.45 -15.27
CA ASP A 82 -18.16 -8.10 -16.57
C ASP A 82 -18.41 -7.12 -17.73
N ARG A 83 -19.41 -6.24 -17.58
CA ARG A 83 -19.72 -5.22 -18.58
C ARG A 83 -18.55 -4.27 -18.82
N ILE A 84 -17.96 -3.73 -17.75
CA ILE A 84 -16.81 -2.83 -17.86
C ILE A 84 -15.61 -3.56 -18.48
N TYR A 85 -15.37 -4.81 -18.05
CA TYR A 85 -14.27 -5.61 -18.59
C TYR A 85 -14.40 -5.82 -20.11
N ILE A 86 -15.60 -6.23 -20.59
CA ILE A 86 -15.85 -6.50 -22.02
C ILE A 86 -15.77 -5.22 -22.83
N ASP A 87 -16.33 -4.10 -22.35
CA ASP A 87 -16.27 -2.81 -23.01
C ASP A 87 -14.82 -2.35 -23.21
N LEU A 88 -14.00 -2.39 -22.16
CA LEU A 88 -12.59 -2.02 -22.23
C LEU A 88 -11.79 -2.96 -23.14
N LEU A 89 -12.06 -4.26 -23.11
CA LEU A 89 -11.40 -5.23 -23.96
C LEU A 89 -11.67 -4.90 -25.45
N ASN A 90 -12.94 -4.66 -25.79
CA ASN A 90 -13.34 -4.29 -27.16
C ASN A 90 -12.71 -2.96 -27.60
N LYS A 91 -12.69 -1.94 -26.75
CA LYS A 91 -12.05 -0.66 -27.06
C LYS A 91 -10.56 -0.83 -27.35
N VAL A 92 -9.85 -1.59 -26.51
CA VAL A 92 -8.40 -1.83 -26.68
C VAL A 92 -8.10 -2.69 -27.90
N GLU A 93 -8.93 -3.70 -28.21
CA GLU A 93 -8.75 -4.54 -29.40
C GLU A 93 -8.90 -3.75 -30.71
N ASN A 94 -9.78 -2.76 -30.73
CA ASN A 94 -10.10 -1.96 -31.92
C ASN A 94 -9.30 -0.65 -32.00
N SER A 95 -8.26 -0.48 -31.17
CA SER A 95 -7.49 0.76 -31.10
C SER A 95 -5.98 0.51 -30.99
N LYS A 96 -5.20 1.56 -31.19
CA LYS A 96 -3.77 1.60 -30.86
C LYS A 96 -3.61 2.10 -29.42
N ALA A 97 -3.97 1.26 -28.46
CA ALA A 97 -4.07 1.66 -27.07
C ALA A 97 -2.73 1.88 -26.36
N PHE A 98 -2.70 2.89 -25.49
CA PHE A 98 -1.70 3.06 -24.42
C PHE A 98 -2.38 2.77 -23.07
N ILE A 99 -1.89 1.80 -22.32
CA ILE A 99 -2.46 1.46 -21.02
C ILE A 99 -1.47 1.77 -19.91
N VAL A 100 -1.95 2.50 -18.90
CA VAL A 100 -1.25 2.75 -17.64
C VAL A 100 -1.94 1.98 -16.53
N VAL A 101 -1.19 1.26 -15.70
CA VAL A 101 -1.67 0.68 -14.44
C VAL A 101 -0.95 1.37 -13.29
N ASP A 102 -1.66 2.26 -12.62
CA ASP A 102 -1.17 2.96 -11.44
C ASP A 102 -1.44 2.14 -10.17
N GLU A 103 -0.55 2.25 -9.20
CA GLU A 103 -0.51 1.36 -8.02
C GLU A 103 -0.50 -0.12 -8.44
N SER A 104 0.44 -0.48 -9.31
CA SER A 104 0.53 -1.80 -9.94
C SER A 104 0.63 -2.97 -8.95
N LEU A 105 0.93 -2.71 -7.68
CA LEU A 105 0.83 -3.72 -6.61
C LEU A 105 -0.60 -4.30 -6.48
N LYS A 106 -1.63 -3.60 -6.95
CA LYS A 106 -3.02 -4.10 -7.02
C LYS A 106 -3.20 -5.29 -7.97
N ILE A 107 -2.26 -5.50 -8.89
CA ILE A 107 -2.25 -6.65 -9.82
C ILE A 107 -1.16 -7.69 -9.50
N LYS A 108 -0.60 -7.70 -8.29
CA LYS A 108 0.46 -8.64 -7.88
C LYS A 108 0.06 -10.11 -7.85
N ASN A 109 -1.21 -10.41 -7.57
CA ASN A 109 -1.74 -11.77 -7.49
C ASN A 109 -2.27 -12.22 -8.85
N SER A 110 -1.53 -13.06 -9.57
CA SER A 110 -1.89 -13.61 -10.88
C SER A 110 -3.18 -14.44 -10.90
N ALA A 111 -3.57 -15.02 -9.76
CA ALA A 111 -4.81 -15.81 -9.63
C ALA A 111 -6.05 -14.93 -9.42
N ALA A 112 -5.90 -13.68 -9.03
CA ALA A 112 -7.04 -12.80 -8.79
C ALA A 112 -7.76 -12.41 -10.09
N LYS A 113 -9.10 -12.50 -10.11
CA LYS A 113 -9.97 -12.16 -11.26
C LYS A 113 -9.61 -10.78 -11.84
N ARG A 114 -9.38 -9.79 -10.99
CA ARG A 114 -8.94 -8.44 -11.37
C ARG A 114 -7.65 -8.45 -12.19
N THR A 115 -6.62 -9.15 -11.69
CA THR A 115 -5.32 -9.23 -12.36
C THR A 115 -5.42 -9.92 -13.72
N GLN A 116 -6.17 -11.03 -13.79
CA GLN A 116 -6.39 -11.76 -15.03
C GLN A 116 -7.07 -10.89 -16.09
N ARG A 117 -8.10 -10.13 -15.71
CA ARG A 117 -8.82 -9.23 -16.61
C ARG A 117 -7.94 -8.07 -17.10
N ILE A 118 -7.23 -7.39 -16.19
CA ILE A 118 -6.34 -6.29 -16.55
C ILE A 118 -5.21 -6.79 -17.45
N THR A 119 -4.64 -7.96 -17.15
CA THR A 119 -3.61 -8.58 -18.00
C THR A 119 -4.17 -8.96 -19.38
N SER A 120 -5.40 -9.47 -19.46
CA SER A 120 -6.06 -9.80 -20.73
C SER A 120 -6.27 -8.54 -21.61
N ILE A 121 -6.79 -7.46 -21.03
CA ILE A 121 -6.89 -6.16 -21.71
C ILE A 121 -5.51 -5.70 -22.18
N GLY A 122 -4.49 -5.78 -21.31
CA GLY A 122 -3.12 -5.35 -21.61
C GLY A 122 -2.44 -6.12 -22.75
N LYS A 123 -2.82 -7.38 -23.02
CA LYS A 123 -2.23 -8.19 -24.11
C LYS A 123 -2.41 -7.57 -25.49
N LYS A 124 -3.48 -6.80 -25.69
CA LYS A 124 -3.82 -6.16 -26.98
C LYS A 124 -3.27 -4.74 -27.11
N ALA A 125 -2.78 -4.15 -26.03
CA ALA A 125 -2.29 -2.78 -26.05
C ALA A 125 -0.94 -2.64 -26.77
N LYS A 126 -0.77 -1.51 -27.47
CA LYS A 126 0.45 -1.17 -28.19
C LYS A 126 1.57 -0.68 -27.24
N TYR A 127 1.19 0.09 -26.22
CA TYR A 127 2.09 0.62 -25.19
C TYR A 127 1.54 0.30 -23.81
N LYS A 128 2.42 -0.02 -22.87
CA LYS A 128 2.05 -0.31 -21.49
C LYS A 128 3.03 0.29 -20.50
N LEU A 129 2.49 0.86 -19.44
CA LEU A 129 3.25 1.44 -18.34
C LEU A 129 2.65 1.00 -17.02
N ILE A 130 3.49 0.66 -16.07
CA ILE A 130 3.07 0.44 -14.67
C ILE A 130 3.74 1.46 -13.77
N LEU A 131 3.00 1.95 -12.78
CA LEU A 131 3.46 2.90 -11.79
C LEU A 131 3.34 2.29 -10.40
N ASN A 132 4.37 2.44 -9.58
CA ASN A 132 4.30 2.10 -8.16
C ASN A 132 5.42 2.79 -7.38
N GLY A 133 5.15 3.16 -6.13
CA GLY A 133 6.19 3.61 -5.19
C GLY A 133 6.91 2.43 -4.54
N THR A 134 6.16 1.38 -4.24
CA THR A 134 6.62 0.18 -3.51
C THR A 134 6.15 -1.08 -4.25
N PRO A 135 6.88 -1.55 -5.29
CA PRO A 135 6.42 -2.64 -6.16
C PRO A 135 6.41 -4.02 -5.49
N ILE A 136 7.03 -4.14 -4.33
CA ILE A 136 7.12 -5.38 -3.55
C ILE A 136 6.57 -5.11 -2.15
N SER A 137 5.57 -5.88 -1.71
CA SER A 137 4.98 -5.76 -0.38
C SER A 137 5.34 -6.91 0.57
N LYS A 138 5.47 -8.12 0.05
CA LYS A 138 5.80 -9.33 0.83
C LYS A 138 7.14 -9.93 0.41
N ASN A 139 7.26 -10.24 -0.85
CA ASN A 139 8.44 -10.85 -1.44
C ASN A 139 8.46 -10.60 -2.95
N ILE A 140 9.51 -11.04 -3.63
CA ILE A 140 9.71 -10.82 -5.06
C ILE A 140 8.65 -11.45 -5.95
N LEU A 141 7.81 -12.38 -5.46
CA LEU A 141 6.69 -12.93 -6.22
C LEU A 141 5.67 -11.87 -6.61
N ASP A 142 5.59 -10.77 -5.83
CA ASP A 142 4.75 -9.63 -6.14
C ASP A 142 5.10 -8.98 -7.50
N LEU A 143 6.33 -9.15 -8.00
CA LEU A 143 6.77 -8.61 -9.30
C LEU A 143 6.31 -9.43 -10.49
N TYR A 144 6.08 -10.75 -10.33
CA TYR A 144 5.78 -11.62 -11.45
C TYR A 144 4.62 -11.11 -12.31
N ALA A 145 3.45 -10.95 -11.73
CA ALA A 145 2.26 -10.51 -12.47
C ALA A 145 2.38 -9.08 -13.02
N GLN A 146 3.12 -8.21 -12.34
CA GLN A 146 3.41 -6.86 -12.80
C GLN A 146 4.27 -6.88 -14.08
N MET A 147 5.32 -7.71 -14.12
CA MET A 147 6.16 -7.87 -15.31
C MET A 147 5.44 -8.60 -16.45
N GLU A 148 4.63 -9.62 -16.14
CA GLU A 148 3.78 -10.32 -17.11
C GLU A 148 2.77 -9.38 -17.77
N PHE A 149 2.16 -8.46 -17.01
CA PHE A 149 1.33 -7.41 -17.59
C PHE A 149 2.11 -6.59 -18.63
N LEU A 150 3.32 -6.19 -18.35
CA LEU A 150 4.16 -5.46 -19.30
C LEU A 150 4.51 -6.31 -20.52
N SER A 151 5.15 -7.44 -20.30
CA SER A 151 5.46 -8.38 -21.37
C SER A 151 6.01 -9.69 -20.83
N HIS A 152 5.49 -10.82 -21.30
CA HIS A 152 6.05 -12.13 -21.03
C HIS A 152 7.56 -12.25 -21.45
N LYS A 153 7.97 -11.46 -22.43
CA LYS A 153 9.37 -11.45 -22.92
C LYS A 153 10.37 -10.89 -21.91
N ILE A 154 9.94 -10.21 -20.85
CA ILE A 154 10.83 -9.66 -19.82
C ILE A 154 11.38 -10.79 -18.96
N LEU A 155 10.52 -11.59 -18.37
CA LEU A 155 10.95 -12.70 -17.49
C LEU A 155 11.27 -13.98 -18.27
N LYS A 156 10.59 -14.25 -19.38
CA LYS A 156 10.72 -15.45 -20.23
C LYS A 156 10.55 -16.77 -19.46
N MET A 157 9.72 -16.76 -18.44
CA MET A 157 9.46 -17.91 -17.57
C MET A 157 8.01 -17.88 -17.06
N ASN A 158 7.41 -19.03 -16.82
CA ASN A 158 6.11 -19.10 -16.17
C ASN A 158 6.23 -18.89 -14.66
N PHE A 159 5.08 -18.80 -13.98
CA PHE A 159 5.06 -18.51 -12.54
C PHE A 159 5.76 -19.58 -11.69
N LEU A 160 5.66 -20.85 -12.07
CA LEU A 160 6.31 -21.95 -11.35
C LEU A 160 7.83 -21.89 -11.52
N GLU A 161 8.32 -21.64 -12.73
CA GLU A 161 9.74 -21.42 -13.01
C GLU A 161 10.26 -20.21 -12.24
N PHE A 162 9.53 -19.08 -12.23
CA PHE A 162 9.87 -17.88 -11.45
C PHE A 162 10.01 -18.19 -9.96
N LYS A 163 9.02 -18.90 -9.39
CA LYS A 163 9.05 -19.36 -8.01
C LYS A 163 10.29 -20.18 -7.70
N ASN A 164 10.59 -21.16 -8.54
CA ASN A 164 11.70 -22.08 -8.34
C ASN A 164 13.07 -21.39 -8.52
N THR A 165 13.15 -20.41 -9.42
CA THR A 165 14.40 -19.67 -9.69
C THR A 165 14.74 -18.69 -8.58
N PHE A 166 13.74 -18.00 -8.03
CA PHE A 166 13.98 -16.85 -7.16
C PHE A 166 13.59 -17.06 -5.70
N CYS A 167 12.94 -18.16 -5.35
CA CYS A 167 12.50 -18.41 -3.97
C CYS A 167 12.92 -19.79 -3.49
N VAL A 168 13.40 -19.84 -2.23
CA VAL A 168 13.58 -21.06 -1.47
C VAL A 168 12.42 -21.15 -0.46
N TYR A 169 11.79 -22.32 -0.39
CA TYR A 169 10.63 -22.58 0.46
C TYR A 169 11.02 -23.45 1.65
N GLU A 170 10.33 -23.27 2.74
CA GLU A 170 10.36 -24.22 3.84
C GLU A 170 9.74 -25.55 3.38
N THR A 171 10.40 -26.67 3.68
CA THR A 171 9.90 -27.99 3.33
C THR A 171 9.11 -28.51 4.52
N GLN A 172 7.80 -28.44 4.45
CA GLN A 172 6.90 -29.06 5.45
C GLN A 172 6.20 -30.24 4.77
N GLY A 173 6.75 -31.45 4.92
CA GLY A 173 6.18 -32.65 4.33
C GLY A 173 5.99 -32.53 2.80
N TYR A 174 4.77 -32.88 2.31
CA TYR A 174 4.43 -32.79 0.89
C TYR A 174 3.94 -31.40 0.43
N GLN A 175 3.76 -30.44 1.34
CA GLN A 175 3.32 -29.09 0.99
C GLN A 175 4.50 -28.11 0.99
N ARG A 176 4.55 -27.23 -0.03
CA ARG A 176 5.50 -26.12 -0.04
C ARG A 176 5.05 -25.07 0.96
N GLY A 177 5.88 -24.83 1.98
CA GLY A 177 5.71 -23.78 2.96
C GLY A 177 5.95 -22.36 2.42
N ASP A 178 6.14 -21.41 3.33
CA ASP A 178 6.43 -20.01 3.01
C ASP A 178 7.83 -19.83 2.39
N VAL A 179 8.01 -18.68 1.72
CA VAL A 179 9.32 -18.28 1.18
C VAL A 179 10.26 -17.92 2.34
N ILE A 180 11.26 -18.73 2.59
CA ILE A 180 12.26 -18.50 3.65
C ILE A 180 13.45 -17.66 3.18
N ARG A 181 13.78 -17.69 1.90
CA ARG A 181 14.88 -16.94 1.31
C ARG A 181 14.61 -16.63 -0.15
N GLN A 182 15.04 -15.46 -0.59
CA GLN A 182 15.09 -15.06 -1.99
C GLN A 182 16.49 -15.32 -2.55
N THR A 183 16.56 -15.81 -3.77
CA THR A 183 17.81 -16.19 -4.45
C THR A 183 17.89 -15.55 -5.82
N ASN A 184 19.06 -15.59 -6.44
CA ASN A 184 19.30 -15.12 -7.81
C ASN A 184 18.83 -13.67 -8.08
N ILE A 185 18.81 -12.81 -7.06
CA ILE A 185 18.35 -11.43 -7.16
C ILE A 185 19.09 -10.63 -8.25
N PRO A 186 20.44 -10.72 -8.39
CA PRO A 186 21.14 -10.03 -9.47
C PRO A 186 20.63 -10.43 -10.87
N TYR A 187 20.27 -11.71 -11.06
CA TYR A 187 19.70 -12.18 -12.31
C TYR A 187 18.31 -11.58 -12.56
N LEU A 188 17.43 -11.54 -11.54
CA LEU A 188 16.14 -10.88 -11.66
C LEU A 188 16.29 -9.39 -12.03
N ILE A 189 17.20 -8.70 -11.36
CA ILE A 189 17.48 -7.28 -11.64
C ILE A 189 17.93 -7.12 -13.09
N SER A 190 18.83 -7.96 -13.61
CA SER A 190 19.30 -7.89 -14.99
C SER A 190 18.19 -8.06 -16.03
N LEU A 191 17.15 -8.86 -15.72
CA LEU A 191 15.99 -9.07 -16.59
C LEU A 191 15.08 -7.84 -16.63
N ILE A 192 14.82 -7.22 -15.48
CA ILE A 192 13.83 -6.15 -15.37
C ILE A 192 14.41 -4.75 -15.57
N GLN A 193 15.69 -4.53 -15.21
CA GLN A 193 16.35 -3.23 -15.24
C GLN A 193 16.21 -2.46 -16.57
N PRO A 194 16.27 -3.08 -17.76
CA PRO A 194 16.09 -2.35 -19.02
C PRO A 194 14.72 -1.64 -19.14
N TYR A 195 13.72 -2.16 -18.44
CA TYR A 195 12.32 -1.69 -18.52
C TYR A 195 11.88 -0.90 -17.29
N VAL A 196 12.70 -0.84 -16.25
CA VAL A 196 12.37 -0.22 -14.96
C VAL A 196 13.19 1.04 -14.76
N PHE A 197 12.53 2.12 -14.37
CA PHE A 197 13.19 3.27 -13.76
C PHE A 197 12.73 3.35 -12.30
N ASP A 198 13.68 3.41 -11.40
CA ASP A 198 13.46 3.56 -9.96
C ASP A 198 14.10 4.85 -9.45
N SER A 199 13.45 5.51 -8.52
CA SER A 199 14.04 6.63 -7.79
C SER A 199 13.43 6.75 -6.40
N LYS A 200 14.25 7.23 -5.48
CA LYS A 200 13.84 7.56 -4.11
C LYS A 200 13.59 9.05 -3.98
N LEU A 201 12.70 9.40 -3.06
CA LEU A 201 12.45 10.77 -2.71
C LEU A 201 13.53 11.24 -1.70
N GLU A 202 14.41 12.13 -2.13
CA GLU A 202 15.37 12.79 -1.26
C GLU A 202 14.88 14.22 -0.97
N LEU A 203 14.60 14.50 0.29
CA LEU A 203 14.20 15.81 0.79
C LEU A 203 15.22 16.28 1.83
N SER A 204 15.33 17.60 2.00
CA SER A 204 16.08 18.21 3.11
C SER A 204 15.41 17.94 4.47
N ALA A 205 14.09 17.79 4.48
CA ALA A 205 13.28 17.40 5.64
C ALA A 205 13.65 16.02 6.18
N ARG A 206 13.70 15.87 7.50
CA ARG A 206 14.00 14.59 8.16
C ARG A 206 12.73 13.91 8.63
N LYS A 207 12.76 12.56 8.66
CA LYS A 207 11.73 11.74 9.29
C LYS A 207 12.13 11.43 10.73
N ASN A 208 11.34 11.90 11.68
CA ASN A 208 11.56 11.67 13.11
C ASN A 208 10.51 10.71 13.65
N TYR A 209 10.93 9.60 14.26
CA TYR A 209 10.06 8.55 14.77
C TYR A 209 10.04 8.57 16.29
N HIS A 210 8.85 8.65 16.89
CA HIS A 210 8.63 8.75 18.33
C HIS A 210 7.77 7.58 18.80
N ASN A 211 8.32 6.74 19.66
CA ASN A 211 7.55 5.69 20.33
C ASN A 211 6.84 6.28 21.55
N LYS A 212 5.54 6.17 21.57
CA LYS A 212 4.68 6.68 22.64
C LYS A 212 3.98 5.48 23.32
N ASN A 213 4.68 4.91 24.28
CA ASN A 213 4.22 3.72 24.99
C ASN A 213 3.08 4.06 25.95
N PHE A 214 2.16 3.12 26.13
CA PHE A 214 1.10 3.18 27.14
C PHE A 214 0.88 1.80 27.77
N PHE A 215 0.42 1.81 29.00
CA PHE A 215 0.18 0.61 29.79
C PHE A 215 -1.32 0.41 29.98
N LEU A 216 -1.77 -0.82 29.87
CA LEU A 216 -3.12 -1.21 30.22
C LEU A 216 -3.28 -1.25 31.74
N THR A 217 -4.43 -0.89 32.26
CA THR A 217 -4.80 -1.08 33.67
C THR A 217 -4.92 -2.58 33.98
N SER A 218 -4.82 -2.94 35.26
CA SER A 218 -4.98 -4.35 35.68
C SER A 218 -6.32 -4.95 35.23
N ASN A 219 -7.39 -4.16 35.20
CA ASN A 219 -8.69 -4.60 34.72
C ASN A 219 -8.71 -4.81 33.19
N GLU A 220 -8.05 -3.95 32.42
CA GLU A 220 -7.91 -4.09 30.98
C GLU A 220 -7.05 -5.29 30.61
N ILE A 221 -5.96 -5.55 31.37
CA ILE A 221 -5.13 -6.73 31.20
C ILE A 221 -5.94 -8.00 31.50
N ALA A 222 -6.70 -8.04 32.59
CA ALA A 222 -7.55 -9.19 32.92
C ALA A 222 -8.59 -9.50 31.81
N LYS A 223 -9.18 -8.46 31.21
CA LYS A 223 -10.09 -8.63 30.08
C LYS A 223 -9.35 -9.11 28.81
N TYR A 224 -8.15 -8.60 28.55
CA TYR A 224 -7.30 -9.03 27.44
C TYR A 224 -6.98 -10.52 27.54
N GLU A 225 -6.51 -10.97 28.71
CA GLU A 225 -6.19 -12.38 28.97
C GLU A 225 -7.43 -13.27 28.84
N LYS A 226 -8.57 -12.84 29.35
CA LYS A 226 -9.83 -13.59 29.21
C LYS A 226 -10.28 -13.77 27.76
N ILE A 227 -10.11 -12.71 26.92
CA ILE A 227 -10.40 -12.80 25.49
C ILE A 227 -9.43 -13.77 24.82
N LYS A 228 -8.15 -13.68 25.17
CA LYS A 228 -7.09 -14.55 24.66
C LYS A 228 -7.37 -16.02 25.01
N GLU A 229 -7.64 -16.33 26.27
CA GLU A 229 -7.99 -17.68 26.73
C GLU A 229 -9.20 -18.25 26.00
N LYS A 230 -10.31 -17.48 25.95
CA LYS A 230 -11.53 -17.93 25.29
C LYS A 230 -11.30 -18.32 23.83
N ILE A 231 -10.51 -17.52 23.10
CA ILE A 231 -10.26 -17.80 21.68
C ILE A 231 -9.31 -19.00 21.54
N LEU A 232 -8.35 -19.16 22.46
CA LEU A 232 -7.46 -20.32 22.46
C LEU A 232 -8.20 -21.63 22.72
N ASP A 233 -9.24 -21.61 23.57
CA ASP A 233 -10.07 -22.78 23.88
C ASP A 233 -10.99 -23.15 22.68
N GLU A 234 -11.42 -22.16 21.90
CA GLU A 234 -12.26 -22.34 20.71
C GLU A 234 -11.46 -22.73 19.44
N MET A 235 -10.12 -22.63 19.49
CA MET A 235 -9.27 -22.94 18.32
C MET A 235 -8.97 -24.43 18.20
N GLU A 236 -9.30 -25.00 17.02
CA GLU A 236 -8.75 -26.26 16.57
C GLU A 236 -7.27 -26.09 16.17
N ASP A 237 -6.46 -27.15 16.36
CA ASP A 237 -5.05 -27.12 16.02
C ASP A 237 -4.87 -26.86 14.51
N ASP A 238 -3.97 -25.91 14.16
CA ASP A 238 -3.52 -25.54 12.81
C ASP A 238 -4.46 -24.71 11.91
N ASP A 239 -5.52 -24.07 12.43
CA ASP A 239 -6.33 -23.15 11.60
C ASP A 239 -5.73 -21.73 11.51
N GLU A 240 -4.99 -21.44 10.45
CA GLU A 240 -4.39 -20.14 10.17
C GLU A 240 -5.41 -18.99 10.12
N ILE A 241 -6.63 -19.23 9.65
CA ILE A 241 -7.67 -18.21 9.50
C ILE A 241 -8.18 -17.76 10.87
N GLN A 242 -8.40 -18.70 11.78
CA GLN A 242 -8.80 -18.40 13.15
C GLN A 242 -7.72 -17.62 13.90
N TYR A 243 -6.47 -17.95 13.66
CA TYR A 243 -5.32 -17.26 14.22
C TYR A 243 -5.28 -15.76 13.85
N TYR A 244 -5.44 -15.41 12.56
CA TYR A 244 -5.49 -14.00 12.15
C TYR A 244 -6.69 -13.26 12.75
N ARG A 245 -7.78 -13.94 12.91
CA ARG A 245 -8.97 -13.42 13.59
C ARG A 245 -8.68 -13.11 15.05
N LEU A 246 -8.00 -14.01 15.77
CA LEU A 246 -7.59 -13.82 17.16
C LEU A 246 -6.74 -12.56 17.32
N ILE A 247 -5.65 -12.47 16.55
CA ILE A 247 -4.76 -11.32 16.61
C ILE A 247 -5.50 -10.01 16.32
N SER A 248 -6.40 -10.01 15.33
CA SER A 248 -7.18 -8.83 15.01
C SER A 248 -8.12 -8.43 16.15
N ILE A 249 -8.76 -9.40 16.82
CA ILE A 249 -9.65 -9.16 17.97
C ILE A 249 -8.85 -8.60 19.15
N LEU A 250 -7.68 -9.19 19.46
CA LEU A 250 -6.83 -8.73 20.54
C LEU A 250 -6.31 -7.31 20.28
N GLN A 251 -5.85 -7.04 19.04
CA GLN A 251 -5.40 -5.71 18.66
C GLN A 251 -6.53 -4.68 18.75
N GLU A 252 -7.71 -5.04 18.25
CA GLU A 252 -8.89 -4.19 18.33
C GLU A 252 -9.31 -3.90 19.77
N PHE A 253 -9.21 -4.89 20.66
CA PHE A 253 -9.52 -4.73 22.07
C PHE A 253 -8.58 -3.72 22.73
N TYR A 254 -7.25 -3.98 22.75
CA TYR A 254 -6.34 -3.13 23.51
C TYR A 254 -6.23 -1.71 22.92
N SER A 255 -6.39 -1.56 21.60
CA SER A 255 -6.37 -0.25 20.97
C SER A 255 -7.63 0.58 21.28
N SER A 256 -8.72 -0.04 21.74
CA SER A 256 -9.98 0.65 22.09
C SER A 256 -10.17 0.87 23.59
N THR A 257 -9.17 0.55 24.40
CA THR A 257 -9.22 0.74 25.87
C THR A 257 -9.24 2.21 26.27
N GLU A 258 -9.61 2.47 27.51
CA GLU A 258 -9.53 3.80 28.10
C GLU A 258 -8.07 4.28 28.20
N SER A 259 -7.15 3.39 28.54
CA SER A 259 -5.71 3.67 28.54
C SER A 259 -5.21 4.17 27.18
N ALA A 260 -5.60 3.52 26.09
CA ALA A 260 -5.29 3.97 24.73
C ALA A 260 -5.90 5.33 24.38
N ASN A 261 -7.17 5.57 24.79
CA ASN A 261 -7.86 6.83 24.57
C ASN A 261 -7.21 7.98 25.35
N ASN A 262 -6.80 7.74 26.60
CA ASN A 262 -6.12 8.73 27.41
C ASN A 262 -4.76 9.08 26.84
N LYS A 263 -4.00 8.06 26.36
CA LYS A 263 -2.73 8.31 25.67
C LYS A 263 -2.89 9.13 24.39
N LEU A 264 -3.92 8.86 23.60
CA LEU A 264 -4.21 9.68 22.43
C LEU A 264 -4.54 11.14 22.81
N LYS A 265 -5.35 11.38 23.81
CA LYS A 265 -5.67 12.72 24.30
C LYS A 265 -4.43 13.47 24.78
N GLU A 266 -3.54 12.79 25.53
CA GLU A 266 -2.25 13.33 25.96
C GLU A 266 -1.43 13.79 24.77
N LEU A 267 -1.26 12.94 23.74
CA LEU A 267 -0.50 13.26 22.54
C LEU A 267 -1.10 14.41 21.74
N LEU A 268 -2.42 14.44 21.59
CA LEU A 268 -3.09 15.53 20.88
C LEU A 268 -2.95 16.88 21.60
N ASN A 269 -2.73 16.89 22.93
CA ASN A 269 -2.46 18.09 23.69
C ASN A 269 -0.97 18.48 23.68
N GLU A 270 -0.04 17.53 23.51
CA GLU A 270 1.39 17.77 23.47
C GLU A 270 1.90 18.26 22.10
N ILE A 271 1.22 17.87 21.03
CA ILE A 271 1.70 18.12 19.66
C ILE A 271 1.15 19.45 19.15
N ASP A 272 2.06 20.34 18.84
CA ASP A 272 1.72 21.61 18.21
C ASP A 272 1.41 21.47 16.71
N GLY A 273 0.41 22.22 16.24
CA GLY A 273 0.03 22.29 14.84
C GLY A 273 -0.93 21.21 14.39
N GLN A 274 -1.03 21.00 13.08
CA GLN A 274 -1.95 20.04 12.51
C GLN A 274 -1.46 18.60 12.72
N VAL A 275 -2.41 17.69 12.98
CA VAL A 275 -2.14 16.28 13.22
C VAL A 275 -3.05 15.40 12.36
N LEU A 276 -2.45 14.45 11.64
CA LEU A 276 -3.17 13.32 11.04
C LEU A 276 -3.13 12.14 12.01
N VAL A 277 -4.29 11.53 12.28
CA VAL A 277 -4.38 10.34 13.13
C VAL A 277 -4.81 9.15 12.29
N PHE A 278 -3.90 8.19 12.09
CA PHE A 278 -4.21 6.96 11.38
C PHE A 278 -4.79 5.90 12.32
N CYS A 279 -5.97 5.39 11.95
CA CYS A 279 -6.67 4.34 12.67
C CYS A 279 -6.91 3.12 11.76
N LYS A 280 -6.75 1.93 12.34
CA LYS A 280 -7.13 0.67 11.70
C LYS A 280 -8.61 0.34 11.92
N TYR A 281 -9.12 0.66 13.09
CA TYR A 281 -10.48 0.32 13.53
C TYR A 281 -11.36 1.57 13.60
N LEU A 282 -12.54 1.52 12.95
CA LEU A 282 -13.49 2.65 12.90
C LEU A 282 -13.98 3.09 14.27
N LYS A 283 -14.22 2.12 15.19
CA LYS A 283 -14.67 2.41 16.55
C LYS A 283 -13.69 3.24 17.39
N ASN A 284 -12.40 3.27 16.96
CA ASN A 284 -11.36 4.04 17.60
C ASN A 284 -11.37 5.52 17.18
N ILE A 285 -12.23 5.91 16.24
CA ILE A 285 -12.35 7.30 15.78
C ILE A 285 -13.46 7.99 16.59
N PRO A 286 -13.14 9.00 17.42
CA PRO A 286 -14.17 9.72 18.17
C PRO A 286 -15.10 10.50 17.23
N ASP A 287 -16.36 10.63 17.61
CA ASP A 287 -17.39 11.27 16.76
C ASP A 287 -17.24 12.77 16.60
N ASN A 288 -16.57 13.42 17.54
CA ASN A 288 -16.38 14.87 17.59
C ASN A 288 -15.25 15.39 16.68
N TYR A 289 -14.57 14.52 15.93
CA TYR A 289 -13.52 14.91 15.01
C TYR A 289 -13.90 14.67 13.56
N ASP A 290 -13.33 15.48 12.67
CA ASP A 290 -13.41 15.26 11.24
C ASP A 290 -12.67 13.96 10.85
N LYS A 291 -13.27 13.19 9.93
CA LYS A 291 -12.75 11.87 9.59
C LYS A 291 -12.89 11.54 8.09
N ILE A 292 -11.88 10.86 7.54
CA ILE A 292 -11.92 10.28 6.20
C ILE A 292 -11.95 8.75 6.32
N ILE A 293 -13.11 8.17 6.04
CA ILE A 293 -13.40 6.73 6.12
C ILE A 293 -14.04 6.25 4.81
N GLY A 294 -14.22 4.91 4.66
CA GLY A 294 -14.70 4.28 3.43
C GLY A 294 -16.07 4.79 2.95
N ASP A 295 -16.99 5.05 3.87
CA ASP A 295 -18.39 5.36 3.58
C ASP A 295 -18.67 6.85 3.32
N ILE A 296 -17.63 7.69 3.29
CA ILE A 296 -17.78 9.12 3.01
C ILE A 296 -17.89 9.37 1.51
N SER A 297 -18.89 10.17 1.10
CA SER A 297 -19.06 10.60 -0.28
C SER A 297 -17.83 11.39 -0.77
N GLU A 298 -17.54 11.30 -2.07
CA GLU A 298 -16.39 12.00 -2.69
C GLU A 298 -16.47 13.52 -2.46
N LYS A 299 -17.67 14.11 -2.50
CA LYS A 299 -17.89 15.54 -2.25
C LYS A 299 -17.47 15.93 -0.83
N LYS A 300 -17.94 15.17 0.17
CA LYS A 300 -17.61 15.44 1.60
C LYS A 300 -16.12 15.21 1.87
N ARG A 301 -15.51 14.19 1.23
CA ARG A 301 -14.07 13.95 1.32
C ARG A 301 -13.26 15.15 0.81
N LYS A 302 -13.61 15.69 -0.35
CA LYS A 302 -12.94 16.89 -0.91
C LYS A 302 -13.08 18.10 0.01
N GLU A 303 -14.26 18.33 0.55
CA GLU A 303 -14.51 19.43 1.50
C GLU A 303 -13.61 19.31 2.76
N ILE A 304 -13.53 18.13 3.38
CA ILE A 304 -12.70 17.89 4.56
C ILE A 304 -11.20 18.11 4.22
N ILE A 305 -10.75 17.62 3.08
CA ILE A 305 -9.37 17.80 2.64
C ILE A 305 -9.02 19.28 2.47
N GLU A 306 -9.89 20.06 1.83
CA GLU A 306 -9.67 21.50 1.64
C GLU A 306 -9.68 22.25 2.99
N LYS A 307 -10.61 21.95 3.89
CA LYS A 307 -10.60 22.51 5.25
C LYS A 307 -9.31 22.19 6.00
N PHE A 308 -8.80 20.96 5.88
CA PHE A 308 -7.54 20.59 6.53
C PHE A 308 -6.35 21.31 5.88
N LYS A 309 -6.30 21.44 4.57
CA LYS A 309 -5.24 22.22 3.87
C LYS A 309 -5.26 23.69 4.26
N ASN A 310 -6.44 24.27 4.43
CA ASN A 310 -6.64 25.67 4.84
C ASN A 310 -6.43 25.89 6.35
N LYS A 311 -6.06 24.83 7.11
CA LYS A 311 -5.85 24.86 8.57
C LYS A 311 -7.11 25.17 9.39
N GLU A 312 -8.30 25.00 8.80
CA GLU A 312 -9.58 25.10 9.49
C GLU A 312 -9.84 23.88 10.40
N ILE A 313 -9.25 22.73 10.04
CA ILE A 313 -9.24 21.50 10.83
C ILE A 313 -7.83 21.30 11.37
N GLN A 314 -7.67 21.12 12.67
CA GLN A 314 -6.38 20.87 13.32
C GLN A 314 -6.09 19.36 13.44
N ILE A 315 -7.10 18.53 13.68
CA ILE A 315 -6.96 17.10 13.88
C ILE A 315 -7.87 16.38 12.89
N LEU A 316 -7.27 15.52 12.07
CA LEU A 316 -8.00 14.77 11.05
C LEU A 316 -7.74 13.26 11.23
N PHE A 317 -8.80 12.51 11.48
CA PHE A 317 -8.74 11.06 11.56
C PHE A 317 -8.88 10.42 10.19
N VAL A 318 -8.06 9.41 9.92
CA VAL A 318 -8.02 8.74 8.61
C VAL A 318 -7.84 7.23 8.80
N THR A 319 -8.63 6.41 8.10
CA THR A 319 -8.36 4.97 8.06
C THR A 319 -7.28 4.64 7.04
N TYR A 320 -6.47 3.59 7.29
CA TYR A 320 -5.42 3.17 6.37
C TYR A 320 -5.93 2.90 4.96
N GLY A 321 -7.10 2.28 4.82
CA GLY A 321 -7.70 1.99 3.52
C GLY A 321 -8.05 3.25 2.70
N CYS A 322 -8.38 4.34 3.36
CA CYS A 322 -8.75 5.61 2.71
C CYS A 322 -7.59 6.60 2.66
N GLY A 323 -6.78 6.63 3.71
CA GLY A 323 -5.66 7.57 3.84
C GLY A 323 -4.42 7.15 3.09
N ALA A 324 -4.25 5.84 2.83
CA ALA A 324 -3.10 5.33 2.11
C ALA A 324 -3.13 5.66 0.59
N TYR A 325 -4.27 6.08 0.03
CA TYR A 325 -4.39 6.35 -1.40
C TYR A 325 -4.82 7.80 -1.67
N GLY A 326 -4.02 8.48 -2.49
CA GLY A 326 -4.39 9.70 -3.17
C GLY A 326 -4.44 10.99 -2.36
N LEU A 327 -4.21 11.01 -1.05
CA LEU A 327 -4.25 12.22 -0.24
C LEU A 327 -2.90 12.93 -0.20
N ASN A 328 -2.92 14.26 -0.29
CA ASN A 328 -1.74 15.11 -0.17
C ASN A 328 -1.90 16.07 1.00
N PHE A 329 -1.07 15.91 2.03
CA PHE A 329 -1.08 16.70 3.25
C PHE A 329 0.31 17.25 3.60
N GLN A 330 1.07 17.71 2.62
CA GLN A 330 2.41 18.29 2.82
C GLN A 330 2.42 19.52 3.75
N ASN A 331 1.27 20.13 4.01
CA ASN A 331 1.11 21.22 4.98
C ASN A 331 1.12 20.73 6.44
N CYS A 332 0.97 19.43 6.68
CA CYS A 332 1.02 18.80 7.98
C CYS A 332 2.40 18.21 8.25
N GLN A 333 2.86 18.27 9.50
CA GLN A 333 4.17 17.76 9.92
C GLN A 333 4.05 16.55 10.86
N ASN A 334 2.85 16.29 11.41
CA ASN A 334 2.67 15.30 12.46
C ASN A 334 1.69 14.21 12.05
N ILE A 335 2.09 12.95 12.22
CA ILE A 335 1.20 11.79 12.13
C ILE A 335 1.23 11.04 13.45
N ILE A 336 0.06 10.73 13.99
CA ILE A 336 -0.10 9.73 15.06
C ILE A 336 -0.62 8.45 14.41
N PHE A 337 0.11 7.37 14.59
CA PHE A 337 -0.35 6.02 14.30
C PHE A 337 -0.97 5.44 15.57
N ARG A 338 -2.28 5.61 15.69
CA ARG A 338 -3.03 5.14 16.87
C ARG A 338 -3.07 3.63 16.95
N ASP A 339 -3.32 2.98 15.82
CA ASP A 339 -3.33 1.54 15.67
C ASP A 339 -2.25 1.15 14.66
N GLN A 340 -1.39 0.21 14.98
CA GLN A 340 -0.36 -0.23 14.06
C GLN A 340 -0.94 -1.10 12.94
N THR A 341 -0.55 -0.82 11.70
CA THR A 341 -0.88 -1.72 10.58
C THR A 341 0.13 -2.84 10.45
N TRP A 342 -0.35 -4.01 10.04
CA TRP A 342 0.45 -5.18 9.73
C TRP A 342 1.06 -5.13 8.30
N ASP A 343 0.56 -4.24 7.46
CA ASP A 343 1.00 -4.07 6.08
C ASP A 343 2.01 -2.92 5.98
N TYR A 344 3.27 -3.28 5.76
CA TYR A 344 4.35 -2.32 5.60
C TYR A 344 4.06 -1.30 4.48
N ALA A 345 3.48 -1.74 3.37
CA ALA A 345 3.18 -0.84 2.26
C ALA A 345 2.11 0.20 2.63
N GLN A 346 1.10 -0.20 3.41
CA GLN A 346 0.11 0.76 3.95
C GLN A 346 0.75 1.75 4.91
N ARG A 347 1.68 1.29 5.76
CA ARG A 347 2.42 2.16 6.67
C ARG A 347 3.25 3.18 5.89
N GLU A 348 4.06 2.73 4.95
CA GLU A 348 4.89 3.59 4.12
C GLU A 348 4.05 4.59 3.31
N GLN A 349 2.92 4.14 2.74
CA GLN A 349 1.99 5.03 2.06
C GLN A 349 1.40 6.09 2.98
N ALA A 350 1.06 5.74 4.21
CA ALA A 350 0.55 6.69 5.20
C ALA A 350 1.62 7.72 5.60
N GLU A 351 2.85 7.32 5.85
CA GLU A 351 3.97 8.21 6.13
C GLU A 351 4.19 9.22 5.01
N ASN A 352 4.13 8.75 3.76
CA ASN A 352 4.34 9.56 2.58
C ASN A 352 3.16 10.50 2.24
N ARG A 353 2.13 10.62 3.11
CA ARG A 353 1.09 11.67 2.99
C ARG A 353 1.62 13.04 3.35
N ILE A 354 2.56 13.12 4.28
CA ILE A 354 3.18 14.36 4.74
C ILE A 354 4.63 14.49 4.23
N TYR A 355 5.36 13.38 4.05
CA TYR A 355 6.73 13.39 3.51
C TYR A 355 6.70 13.28 1.98
N ARG A 356 6.63 14.44 1.33
CA ARG A 356 6.47 14.56 -0.13
C ARG A 356 7.23 15.75 -0.66
N PHE A 357 7.41 15.80 -1.98
CA PHE A 357 7.96 16.97 -2.66
C PHE A 357 7.20 18.25 -2.25
N GLY A 358 7.94 19.26 -1.82
CA GLY A 358 7.40 20.51 -1.25
C GLY A 358 7.28 20.50 0.28
N GLN A 359 7.64 19.40 0.96
CA GLN A 359 7.84 19.41 2.40
C GLN A 359 9.27 19.91 2.71
N ASP A 360 9.36 21.05 3.34
CA ASP A 360 10.60 21.71 3.71
C ASP A 360 10.94 21.64 5.20
N LYS A 361 9.98 21.10 5.99
CA LYS A 361 10.10 20.96 7.44
C LYS A 361 10.20 19.50 7.84
N ASP A 362 10.91 19.26 8.93
CA ASP A 362 10.99 17.93 9.54
C ASP A 362 9.60 17.39 9.86
N VAL A 363 9.40 16.09 9.64
CA VAL A 363 8.14 15.40 9.89
C VAL A 363 8.28 14.45 11.07
N HIS A 364 7.21 14.32 11.84
CA HIS A 364 7.19 13.56 13.07
C HIS A 364 6.12 12.47 13.01
N TYR A 365 6.52 11.25 13.30
CA TYR A 365 5.66 10.07 13.35
C TYR A 365 5.60 9.55 14.77
N TYR A 366 4.42 9.57 15.36
CA TYR A 366 4.18 9.13 16.74
C TYR A 366 3.48 7.76 16.71
N ASP A 367 4.22 6.73 17.11
CA ASP A 367 3.68 5.38 17.22
C ASP A 367 3.12 5.18 18.63
N MET A 368 1.81 5.01 18.74
CA MET A 368 1.19 4.56 20.00
C MET A 368 1.42 3.06 20.13
N ILE A 369 2.03 2.64 21.25
CA ILE A 369 2.47 1.26 21.47
C ILE A 369 1.96 0.80 22.83
N ALA A 370 1.10 -0.20 22.83
CA ALA A 370 0.71 -0.88 24.06
C ALA A 370 1.89 -1.74 24.57
N GLU A 371 2.20 -1.66 25.85
CA GLU A 371 3.24 -2.50 26.47
C GLU A 371 2.73 -3.93 26.70
N ILE A 372 2.36 -4.60 25.61
CA ILE A 372 1.93 -5.99 25.56
C ILE A 372 2.72 -6.75 24.49
N GLY A 373 2.77 -8.09 24.61
CA GLY A 373 3.61 -8.92 23.74
C GLY A 373 3.29 -8.79 22.26
N LEU A 374 2.01 -8.69 21.89
CA LEU A 374 1.57 -8.56 20.50
C LEU A 374 2.13 -7.30 19.80
N GLU A 375 2.08 -6.14 20.47
CA GLU A 375 2.59 -4.88 19.90
C GLU A 375 4.11 -4.91 19.71
N LYS A 376 4.85 -5.53 20.62
CA LYS A 376 6.30 -5.71 20.48
C LYS A 376 6.66 -6.51 19.21
N ILE A 377 5.84 -7.50 18.87
CA ILE A 377 6.02 -8.30 17.67
C ILE A 377 5.72 -7.47 16.41
N ILE A 378 4.62 -6.72 16.39
CA ILE A 378 4.25 -5.85 15.27
C ILE A 378 5.40 -4.88 14.98
N LYS A 379 5.94 -4.25 16.00
CA LYS A 379 7.00 -3.27 15.87
C LYS A 379 8.33 -3.85 15.39
N LYS A 380 8.74 -4.98 15.94
CA LYS A 380 9.97 -5.69 15.54
C LYS A 380 9.99 -5.97 14.03
N ASN A 381 8.82 -6.16 13.42
CA ASN A 381 8.68 -6.55 12.04
C ASN A 381 8.51 -5.36 11.08
N GLN A 382 7.99 -4.23 11.53
CA GLN A 382 7.95 -3.00 10.74
C GLN A 382 9.36 -2.56 10.32
N GLY A 383 10.38 -2.76 11.17
CA GLY A 383 11.78 -2.44 10.86
C GLY A 383 12.44 -3.34 9.82
N LYS A 384 11.89 -4.52 9.53
CA LYS A 384 12.56 -5.52 8.68
C LYS A 384 12.06 -5.56 7.23
N LYS A 385 11.05 -4.76 6.85
CA LYS A 385 10.38 -4.81 5.53
C LYS A 385 9.86 -6.20 5.13
N ILE A 386 9.71 -7.09 6.09
CA ILE A 386 9.19 -8.45 5.91
C ILE A 386 7.74 -8.43 6.36
N GLY A 387 6.86 -9.03 5.58
CA GLY A 387 5.46 -9.14 5.98
C GLY A 387 5.40 -9.87 7.34
N LEU A 388 4.82 -9.21 8.34
CA LEU A 388 4.69 -9.71 9.72
C LEU A 388 4.17 -11.15 9.76
N LEU A 389 3.25 -11.47 8.86
CA LEU A 389 2.64 -12.79 8.73
C LEU A 389 3.68 -13.92 8.57
N ASN A 390 4.78 -13.67 7.89
CA ASN A 390 5.82 -14.69 7.69
C ASN A 390 6.70 -14.87 8.92
N GLU A 391 6.95 -13.81 9.72
CA GLU A 391 7.70 -13.96 10.97
C GLU A 391 6.85 -14.57 12.08
N VAL A 392 5.59 -14.16 12.15
CA VAL A 392 4.63 -14.76 13.08
C VAL A 392 4.46 -16.26 12.78
N LYS A 393 4.31 -16.65 11.53
CA LYS A 393 4.28 -18.07 11.12
C LYS A 393 5.55 -18.82 11.53
N LYS A 394 6.73 -18.22 11.34
CA LYS A 394 8.00 -18.84 11.75
C LYS A 394 8.10 -19.07 13.26
N GLU A 395 7.66 -18.12 14.07
CA GLU A 395 7.64 -18.26 15.53
C GLU A 395 6.61 -19.30 15.98
N ILE A 396 5.43 -19.33 15.34
CA ILE A 396 4.39 -20.33 15.62
C ILE A 396 4.87 -21.73 15.25
N THR A 397 5.45 -21.91 14.07
CA THR A 397 5.96 -23.22 13.60
C THR A 397 7.07 -23.75 14.50
N LYS A 398 7.89 -22.87 15.10
CA LYS A 398 8.97 -23.27 16.01
C LYS A 398 8.51 -23.71 17.39
N ARG A 399 7.46 -23.09 17.92
CA ARG A 399 7.05 -23.25 19.33
C ARG A 399 5.67 -23.88 19.51
N GLY A 400 4.91 -24.07 18.45
CA GLY A 400 3.48 -24.31 18.53
C GLY A 400 2.70 -23.02 18.84
N LEU A 401 1.49 -22.93 18.29
CA LEU A 401 0.64 -21.73 18.39
C LEU A 401 0.29 -21.39 19.85
N LYS A 402 -0.07 -22.39 20.63
CA LYS A 402 -0.48 -22.22 22.05
C LYS A 402 0.65 -21.69 22.93
N ASP A 403 1.88 -22.17 22.73
CA ASP A 403 3.02 -21.71 23.53
C ASP A 403 3.49 -20.30 23.12
N TRP A 404 3.42 -19.96 21.84
CA TRP A 404 3.73 -18.62 21.39
C TRP A 404 2.70 -17.57 21.89
N LEU A 405 1.42 -17.94 21.96
CA LEU A 405 0.35 -17.07 22.48
C LEU A 405 0.42 -16.85 24.00
N LYS A 406 1.07 -17.75 24.74
CA LYS A 406 1.31 -17.55 26.19
C LYS A 406 2.26 -16.37 26.44
N ASP A 407 3.20 -16.11 25.54
CA ASP A 407 4.18 -15.03 25.64
C ASP A 407 3.64 -13.66 25.17
N MET A 408 2.42 -13.61 24.59
CA MET A 408 1.71 -12.40 24.15
C MET A 408 0.85 -11.81 25.24
#